data_f09fba82ee405a9be01d18afeae0bbb0
#
_entry.id   f09fba82ee405a9be01d18afeae0bbb0
#
_cell.length_a   1.000
_cell.length_b   1.000
_cell.length_c   1.000
_cell.angle_alpha   90.00
_cell.angle_beta   90.00
_cell.angle_gamma   90.00
#
_symmetry.space_group_name_H-M   'P 1'
#
loop_
_entity.id
_entity.type
_entity.pdbx_description
1 polymer ?
#
loop_
_entity_poly.entity_id
_entity_poly.type
_entity_poly.pdbx_seq_one_letter_code
_entity_poly.pdbx_strand_id
1 'polypeptide(L)'
;MLIGYFIFRVGGYIYRFVTANLLGPAGFGILNLALPTQSILIQIASGGMPPAIAKHVSEYSAQGDEEMVKQVIHTSLKIVIVLGLLFSLIIFLLADPLAYGYFHKPEAALPLKLVALITPFSVVVGVFRGAFQGVFQMGNIVITKAFEQVFMISSAIILILVGFYVAGAVIGTAIGFLFSALAGYYLYRRGLGKRLKDVKLSFTLKQELSLAKVLIIFALPVLVTGLAETALFDAIGNFIVGRYLASEQLGFYGAATPVARLPLIISMSVATAVLPATAEAMGLKNRHVLKGYVNQSYRYVSLVVLPMCVGTFVFATPIMKLLYVNSAYMNGAAALQILSIGMLFFTIYTVSSSIAQGLGKPYLPMVILIAGVILDVTLSMYLVPLYGITGAAAATTITALFIMSTIVWKTLQVADVKLEYKDLARIVLAAGIMGAVLLLIPQNLLISSATLTHSLANYIAFFSKYFAFLLVMILAAIVYMVALILVGGLKTSDTNALRKLSNKTGPLKGKLEQIISFIERFAH
;
A
#
# COMPACT_ATOMS: atom_id res chain seq x y z
N MET A 1 4.13 15.99 2.94
CA MET A 1 4.21 14.53 2.90
C MET A 1 2.89 13.84 2.53
N LEU A 2 1.77 14.09 3.22
CA LEU A 2 0.48 13.45 2.94
C LEU A 2 0.05 13.55 1.46
N ILE A 3 0.14 14.74 0.85
CA ILE A 3 -0.20 14.98 -0.56
C ILE A 3 0.66 14.12 -1.49
N GLY A 4 1.97 14.03 -1.24
CA GLY A 4 2.86 13.21 -2.06
C GLY A 4 2.59 11.71 -1.95
N TYR A 5 2.24 11.21 -0.75
CA TYR A 5 1.80 9.83 -0.57
C TYR A 5 0.47 9.55 -1.25
N PHE A 6 -0.46 10.51 -1.21
CA PHE A 6 -1.75 10.39 -1.88
C PHE A 6 -1.58 10.31 -3.40
N ILE A 7 -0.82 11.24 -4.00
CA ILE A 7 -0.54 11.25 -5.45
C ILE A 7 0.11 9.94 -5.89
N PHE A 8 1.10 9.45 -5.14
CA PHE A 8 1.78 8.19 -5.46
C PHE A 8 0.85 6.97 -5.42
N ARG A 9 0.00 6.88 -4.38
CA ARG A 9 -0.94 5.76 -4.28
C ARG A 9 -2.04 5.81 -5.32
N VAL A 10 -2.64 6.98 -5.52
CA VAL A 10 -3.65 7.17 -6.58
C VAL A 10 -3.05 6.86 -7.96
N GLY A 11 -1.84 7.33 -8.25
CA GLY A 11 -1.15 7.00 -9.50
C GLY A 11 -0.93 5.49 -9.69
N GLY A 12 -0.53 4.78 -8.64
CA GLY A 12 -0.38 3.31 -8.68
C GLY A 12 -1.71 2.59 -8.94
N TYR A 13 -2.82 3.06 -8.39
CA TYR A 13 -4.15 2.52 -8.70
C TYR A 13 -4.58 2.82 -10.13
N ILE A 14 -4.37 4.06 -10.60
CA ILE A 14 -4.65 4.44 -11.99
C ILE A 14 -3.87 3.55 -12.96
N TYR A 15 -2.57 3.35 -12.72
CA TYR A 15 -1.76 2.44 -13.52
C TYR A 15 -2.36 1.04 -13.60
N ARG A 16 -2.74 0.44 -12.45
CA ARG A 16 -3.32 -0.91 -12.38
C ARG A 16 -4.67 -1.00 -13.10
N PHE A 17 -5.55 -0.03 -12.91
CA PHE A 17 -6.87 -0.02 -13.57
C PHE A 17 -6.75 0.20 -15.09
N VAL A 18 -5.88 1.11 -15.52
CA VAL A 18 -5.66 1.36 -16.96
C VAL A 18 -5.04 0.14 -17.63
N THR A 19 -3.99 -0.44 -17.06
CA THR A 19 -3.34 -1.63 -17.63
C THR A 19 -4.25 -2.85 -17.62
N ALA A 20 -5.07 -3.05 -16.58
CA ALA A 20 -6.05 -4.14 -16.55
C ALA A 20 -7.09 -4.02 -17.67
N ASN A 21 -7.60 -2.79 -17.92
CA ASN A 21 -8.58 -2.55 -18.98
C ASN A 21 -7.98 -2.67 -20.40
N LEU A 22 -6.72 -2.28 -20.58
CA LEU A 22 -6.05 -2.34 -21.89
C LEU A 22 -5.55 -3.75 -22.23
N LEU A 23 -5.04 -4.49 -21.24
CA LEU A 23 -4.44 -5.83 -21.46
C LEU A 23 -5.47 -6.97 -21.39
N GLY A 24 -6.64 -6.70 -20.80
CA GLY A 24 -7.59 -7.75 -20.49
C GLY A 24 -7.12 -8.71 -19.37
N PRO A 25 -7.95 -9.70 -18.98
CA PRO A 25 -7.66 -10.55 -17.84
C PRO A 25 -6.37 -11.38 -17.97
N ALA A 26 -6.13 -12.01 -19.13
CA ALA A 26 -4.94 -12.83 -19.33
C ALA A 26 -3.65 -12.01 -19.30
N GLY A 27 -3.59 -10.91 -20.07
CA GLY A 27 -2.41 -10.02 -20.10
C GLY A 27 -2.16 -9.36 -18.74
N PHE A 28 -3.22 -8.92 -18.05
CA PHE A 28 -3.09 -8.37 -16.70
C PHE A 28 -2.64 -9.43 -15.69
N GLY A 29 -3.04 -10.70 -15.86
CA GLY A 29 -2.55 -11.83 -15.09
C GLY A 29 -1.03 -11.97 -15.20
N ILE A 30 -0.49 -11.95 -16.42
CA ILE A 30 0.96 -12.01 -16.64
C ILE A 30 1.67 -10.78 -16.03
N LEU A 31 1.09 -9.60 -16.15
CA LEU A 31 1.63 -8.39 -15.50
C LEU A 31 1.69 -8.57 -13.96
N ASN A 32 0.71 -9.26 -13.37
CA ASN A 32 0.69 -9.57 -11.93
C ASN A 32 1.71 -10.65 -11.48
N LEU A 33 2.48 -11.25 -12.39
CA LEU A 33 3.72 -11.96 -12.06
C LEU A 33 4.93 -11.01 -12.08
N ALA A 34 4.98 -10.11 -13.06
CA ALA A 34 6.10 -9.20 -13.23
C ALA A 34 6.17 -8.13 -12.11
N LEU A 35 5.04 -7.52 -11.72
CA LEU A 35 5.00 -6.46 -10.71
C LEU A 35 5.48 -6.90 -9.31
N PRO A 36 5.03 -8.04 -8.73
CA PRO A 36 5.56 -8.51 -7.46
C PRO A 36 7.03 -8.91 -7.55
N THR A 37 7.45 -9.53 -8.65
CA THR A 37 8.87 -9.85 -8.92
C THR A 37 9.71 -8.58 -8.88
N GLN A 38 9.27 -7.53 -9.57
CA GLN A 38 9.89 -6.20 -9.53
C GLN A 38 9.97 -5.66 -8.10
N SER A 39 8.89 -5.73 -7.34
CA SER A 39 8.82 -5.20 -5.97
C SER A 39 9.82 -5.90 -5.05
N ILE A 40 9.92 -7.24 -5.13
CA ILE A 40 10.90 -8.03 -4.38
C ILE A 40 12.33 -7.66 -4.77
N LEU A 41 12.61 -7.56 -6.08
CA LEU A 41 13.95 -7.23 -6.55
C LEU A 41 14.38 -5.83 -6.13
N ILE A 42 13.50 -4.84 -6.25
CA ILE A 42 13.78 -3.48 -5.76
C ILE A 42 14.07 -3.51 -4.27
N GLN A 43 13.32 -4.26 -3.48
CA GLN A 43 13.48 -4.36 -2.04
C GLN A 43 14.85 -4.99 -1.69
N ILE A 44 15.22 -6.08 -2.35
CA ILE A 44 16.51 -6.76 -2.14
C ILE A 44 17.66 -5.89 -2.63
N ALA A 45 17.58 -5.36 -3.85
CA ALA A 45 18.63 -4.56 -4.46
C ALA A 45 18.84 -3.20 -3.77
N SER A 46 17.78 -2.60 -3.24
CA SER A 46 17.91 -1.40 -2.42
C SER A 46 18.47 -1.70 -1.04
N GLY A 47 18.41 -2.96 -0.59
CA GLY A 47 18.97 -3.43 0.67
C GLY A 47 18.47 -2.66 1.90
N GLY A 48 17.29 -2.04 1.87
CA GLY A 48 16.82 -1.16 2.96
C GLY A 48 17.57 0.17 3.07
N MET A 49 18.36 0.55 2.05
CA MET A 49 19.20 1.75 2.06
C MET A 49 18.47 3.08 2.23
N PRO A 50 17.30 3.35 1.61
CA PRO A 50 16.70 4.68 1.70
C PRO A 50 16.48 5.18 3.13
N PRO A 51 15.92 4.42 4.09
CA PRO A 51 15.83 4.82 5.49
C PRO A 51 17.20 4.96 6.18
N ALA A 52 18.18 4.11 5.85
CA ALA A 52 19.52 4.20 6.40
C ALA A 52 20.21 5.50 5.96
N ILE A 53 20.10 5.84 4.68
CA ILE A 53 20.61 7.11 4.13
C ILE A 53 19.92 8.29 4.82
N ALA A 54 18.59 8.27 4.93
CA ALA A 54 17.83 9.35 5.55
C ALA A 54 18.28 9.60 6.99
N LYS A 55 18.48 8.54 7.78
CA LYS A 55 18.97 8.63 9.16
C LYS A 55 20.37 9.27 9.21
N HIS A 56 21.34 8.67 8.52
CA HIS A 56 22.74 9.12 8.64
C HIS A 56 22.98 10.47 7.99
N VAL A 57 22.32 10.79 6.86
CA VAL A 57 22.37 12.13 6.26
C VAL A 57 21.80 13.18 7.21
N SER A 58 20.67 12.88 7.90
CA SER A 58 20.09 13.80 8.89
C SER A 58 21.02 14.02 10.08
N GLU A 59 21.62 12.95 10.59
CA GLU A 59 22.53 12.95 11.73
C GLU A 59 23.78 13.78 11.45
N TYR A 60 24.49 13.50 10.35
CA TYR A 60 25.71 14.24 9.97
C TYR A 60 25.40 15.67 9.50
N SER A 61 24.27 15.90 8.83
CA SER A 61 23.86 17.27 8.47
C SER A 61 23.58 18.14 9.69
N ALA A 62 23.03 17.58 10.77
CA ALA A 62 22.79 18.28 12.03
C ALA A 62 24.10 18.60 12.76
N GLN A 63 25.14 17.78 12.59
CA GLN A 63 26.49 18.00 13.12
C GLN A 63 27.33 18.97 12.26
N GLY A 64 26.84 19.38 11.08
CA GLY A 64 27.59 20.21 10.13
C GLY A 64 28.67 19.46 9.36
N ASP A 65 28.70 18.12 9.45
CA ASP A 65 29.70 17.28 8.78
C ASP A 65 29.28 16.99 7.33
N GLU A 66 29.58 17.95 6.45
CA GLU A 66 29.27 17.90 5.01
C GLU A 66 30.03 16.77 4.29
N GLU A 67 31.24 16.44 4.77
CA GLU A 67 32.06 15.37 4.19
C GLU A 67 31.38 14.03 4.41
N MET A 68 30.93 13.74 5.63
CA MET A 68 30.17 12.52 5.91
C MET A 68 28.84 12.46 5.18
N VAL A 69 28.10 13.58 5.05
CA VAL A 69 26.87 13.63 4.24
C VAL A 69 27.15 13.22 2.81
N LYS A 70 28.20 13.80 2.19
CA LYS A 70 28.59 13.46 0.82
C LYS A 70 29.03 11.99 0.69
N GLN A 71 29.83 11.52 1.66
CA GLN A 71 30.34 10.16 1.67
C GLN A 71 29.22 9.12 1.80
N VAL A 72 28.25 9.33 2.70
CA VAL A 72 27.07 8.44 2.84
C VAL A 72 26.33 8.29 1.51
N ILE A 73 26.07 9.40 0.80
CA ILE A 73 25.38 9.37 -0.49
C ILE A 73 26.21 8.63 -1.54
N HIS A 74 27.51 8.91 -1.63
CA HIS A 74 28.41 8.28 -2.61
C HIS A 74 28.57 6.79 -2.36
N THR A 75 28.84 6.38 -1.11
CA THR A 75 28.98 4.96 -0.73
C THR A 75 27.68 4.21 -0.97
N SER A 76 26.52 4.81 -0.60
CA SER A 76 25.22 4.20 -0.86
C SER A 76 24.95 4.03 -2.36
N LEU A 77 25.27 5.02 -3.19
CA LEU A 77 25.12 4.90 -4.66
C LEU A 77 25.95 3.76 -5.22
N LYS A 78 27.22 3.61 -4.80
CA LYS A 78 28.07 2.49 -5.24
C LYS A 78 27.45 1.14 -4.85
N ILE A 79 27.04 0.99 -3.59
CA ILE A 79 26.42 -0.24 -3.10
C ILE A 79 25.17 -0.59 -3.90
N VAL A 80 24.21 0.33 -4.01
CA VAL A 80 22.93 0.02 -4.67
C VAL A 80 23.08 -0.18 -6.18
N ILE A 81 24.03 0.50 -6.83
CA ILE A 81 24.29 0.27 -8.26
C ILE A 81 24.84 -1.14 -8.48
N VAL A 82 25.82 -1.58 -7.66
CA VAL A 82 26.37 -2.93 -7.75
C VAL A 82 25.29 -3.98 -7.45
N LEU A 83 24.52 -3.81 -6.39
CA LEU A 83 23.42 -4.72 -6.06
C LEU A 83 22.30 -4.65 -7.12
N GLY A 84 21.96 -3.47 -7.61
CA GLY A 84 20.96 -3.28 -8.65
C GLY A 84 21.32 -4.00 -9.95
N LEU A 85 22.56 -3.90 -10.40
CA LEU A 85 23.05 -4.60 -11.59
C LEU A 85 23.15 -6.12 -11.35
N LEU A 86 23.62 -6.54 -10.17
CA LEU A 86 23.71 -7.95 -9.81
C LEU A 86 22.32 -8.61 -9.80
N PHE A 87 21.35 -8.04 -9.09
CA PHE A 87 20.00 -8.60 -9.02
C PHE A 87 19.24 -8.45 -10.35
N SER A 88 19.54 -7.41 -11.15
CA SER A 88 19.09 -7.29 -12.52
C SER A 88 19.57 -8.46 -13.40
N LEU A 89 20.85 -8.80 -13.31
CA LEU A 89 21.41 -9.96 -14.02
C LEU A 89 20.80 -11.28 -13.53
N ILE A 90 20.65 -11.44 -12.21
CA ILE A 90 20.05 -12.63 -11.62
C ILE A 90 18.63 -12.85 -12.16
N ILE A 91 17.76 -11.83 -12.15
CA ILE A 91 16.40 -12.01 -12.65
C ILE A 91 16.35 -12.23 -14.16
N PHE A 92 17.25 -11.58 -14.91
CA PHE A 92 17.35 -11.82 -16.35
C PHE A 92 17.65 -13.28 -16.67
N LEU A 93 18.57 -13.90 -15.90
CA LEU A 93 18.93 -15.32 -16.06
C LEU A 93 17.85 -16.26 -15.51
N LEU A 94 17.15 -15.87 -14.45
CA LEU A 94 16.10 -16.68 -13.82
C LEU A 94 14.72 -16.53 -14.51
N ALA A 95 14.53 -15.56 -15.40
CA ALA A 95 13.25 -15.29 -16.03
C ALA A 95 12.70 -16.50 -16.81
N ASP A 96 13.53 -17.18 -17.61
CA ASP A 96 13.15 -18.37 -18.36
C ASP A 96 12.85 -19.56 -17.41
N PRO A 97 13.72 -19.94 -16.48
CA PRO A 97 13.41 -20.95 -15.46
C PRO A 97 12.11 -20.67 -14.69
N LEU A 98 11.83 -19.42 -14.35
CA LEU A 98 10.60 -19.05 -13.67
C LEU A 98 9.38 -19.18 -14.59
N ALA A 99 9.46 -18.65 -15.81
CA ALA A 99 8.36 -18.66 -16.75
C ALA A 99 7.99 -20.08 -17.21
N TYR A 100 8.97 -20.87 -17.65
CA TYR A 100 8.75 -22.22 -18.18
C TYR A 100 8.69 -23.29 -17.09
N GLY A 101 9.59 -23.21 -16.08
CA GLY A 101 9.73 -24.23 -15.06
C GLY A 101 8.78 -24.08 -13.88
N TYR A 102 8.63 -22.89 -13.33
CA TYR A 102 7.81 -22.66 -12.13
C TYR A 102 6.38 -22.27 -12.47
N PHE A 103 6.16 -21.23 -13.27
CA PHE A 103 4.82 -20.74 -13.59
C PHE A 103 4.13 -21.54 -14.70
N HIS A 104 4.87 -22.22 -15.54
CA HIS A 104 4.36 -22.90 -16.75
C HIS A 104 3.62 -21.93 -17.69
N LYS A 105 4.13 -20.70 -17.80
CA LYS A 105 3.60 -19.60 -18.61
C LYS A 105 4.71 -18.98 -19.47
N PRO A 106 4.95 -19.52 -20.68
CA PRO A 106 5.98 -19.02 -21.60
C PRO A 106 5.84 -17.51 -21.91
N GLU A 107 4.61 -17.01 -21.94
CA GLU A 107 4.30 -15.60 -22.19
C GLU A 107 4.79 -14.66 -21.08
N ALA A 108 5.12 -15.17 -19.90
CA ALA A 108 5.70 -14.39 -18.79
C ALA A 108 7.23 -14.17 -18.95
N ALA A 109 7.91 -14.94 -19.80
CA ALA A 109 9.36 -14.89 -19.93
C ALA A 109 9.88 -13.50 -20.29
N LEU A 110 9.33 -12.89 -21.35
CA LEU A 110 9.74 -11.55 -21.78
C LEU A 110 9.42 -10.47 -20.72
N PRO A 111 8.21 -10.36 -20.16
CA PRO A 111 7.92 -9.44 -19.07
C PRO A 111 8.85 -9.60 -17.87
N LEU A 112 9.17 -10.82 -17.45
CA LEU A 112 10.10 -11.09 -16.34
C LEU A 112 11.53 -10.65 -16.66
N LYS A 113 12.02 -10.88 -17.90
CA LYS A 113 13.33 -10.36 -18.35
C LYS A 113 13.37 -8.84 -18.34
N LEU A 114 12.29 -8.20 -18.76
CA LEU A 114 12.21 -6.74 -18.79
C LEU A 114 12.17 -6.09 -17.40
N VAL A 115 11.76 -6.81 -16.37
CA VAL A 115 11.88 -6.34 -14.96
C VAL A 115 13.34 -6.03 -14.61
N ALA A 116 14.31 -6.71 -15.21
CA ALA A 116 15.73 -6.44 -15.02
C ALA A 116 16.10 -4.97 -15.34
N LEU A 117 15.43 -4.35 -16.32
CA LEU A 117 15.67 -2.95 -16.69
C LEU A 117 15.22 -1.94 -15.63
N ILE A 118 14.27 -2.31 -14.79
CA ILE A 118 13.67 -1.40 -13.80
C ILE A 118 14.59 -1.23 -12.59
N THR A 119 15.19 -2.33 -12.14
CA THR A 119 15.91 -2.43 -10.87
C THR A 119 17.03 -1.38 -10.73
N PRO A 120 17.96 -1.17 -11.70
CA PRO A 120 19.04 -0.20 -11.54
C PRO A 120 18.54 1.25 -11.35
N PHE A 121 17.51 1.66 -12.09
CA PHE A 121 16.98 3.01 -11.99
C PHE A 121 16.21 3.22 -10.66
N SER A 122 15.46 2.22 -10.23
CA SER A 122 14.67 2.30 -9.00
C SER A 122 15.54 2.43 -7.76
N VAL A 123 16.67 1.70 -7.67
CA VAL A 123 17.57 1.77 -6.52
C VAL A 123 18.30 3.11 -6.46
N VAL A 124 18.70 3.67 -7.61
CA VAL A 124 19.32 5.01 -7.68
C VAL A 124 18.35 6.09 -7.21
N VAL A 125 17.09 6.06 -7.66
CA VAL A 125 16.04 6.97 -7.14
C VAL A 125 15.88 6.82 -5.63
N GLY A 126 15.95 5.59 -5.12
CA GLY A 126 15.88 5.31 -3.68
C GLY A 126 16.95 6.07 -2.88
N VAL A 127 18.20 6.13 -3.37
CA VAL A 127 19.28 6.90 -2.73
C VAL A 127 18.97 8.39 -2.71
N PHE A 128 18.56 8.99 -3.84
CA PHE A 128 18.21 10.41 -3.87
C PHE A 128 17.04 10.73 -2.93
N ARG A 129 16.00 9.90 -2.91
CA ARG A 129 14.86 10.08 -1.99
C ARG A 129 15.30 9.96 -0.53
N GLY A 130 16.18 9.01 -0.19
CA GLY A 130 16.76 8.90 1.14
C GLY A 130 17.56 10.15 1.53
N ALA A 131 18.40 10.67 0.63
CA ALA A 131 19.16 11.89 0.85
C ALA A 131 18.24 13.11 1.04
N PHE A 132 17.22 13.30 0.18
CA PHE A 132 16.24 14.39 0.33
C PHE A 132 15.47 14.28 1.64
N GLN A 133 15.10 13.07 2.06
CA GLN A 133 14.44 12.84 3.34
C GLN A 133 15.35 13.23 4.51
N GLY A 134 16.64 12.89 4.45
CA GLY A 134 17.63 13.22 5.48
C GLY A 134 17.85 14.72 5.68
N VAL A 135 17.73 15.52 4.61
CA VAL A 135 17.81 16.99 4.67
C VAL A 135 16.45 17.69 4.67
N PHE A 136 15.37 16.97 4.96
CA PHE A 136 13.99 17.49 5.04
C PHE A 136 13.45 18.14 3.74
N GLN A 137 14.03 17.84 2.59
CA GLN A 137 13.57 18.32 1.27
C GLN A 137 12.45 17.46 0.71
N MET A 138 11.32 17.38 1.43
CA MET A 138 10.18 16.51 1.10
C MET A 138 9.52 16.83 -0.25
N GLY A 139 9.58 18.11 -0.68
CA GLY A 139 9.10 18.53 -1.98
C GLY A 139 9.79 17.80 -3.15
N ASN A 140 11.10 17.58 -3.04
CA ASN A 140 11.88 16.87 -4.05
C ASN A 140 11.46 15.40 -4.19
N ILE A 141 11.08 14.76 -3.08
CA ILE A 141 10.52 13.39 -3.09
C ILE A 141 9.20 13.37 -3.85
N VAL A 142 8.33 14.36 -3.61
CA VAL A 142 7.03 14.45 -4.31
C VAL A 142 7.24 14.64 -5.80
N ILE A 143 8.17 15.52 -6.21
CA ILE A 143 8.49 15.76 -7.63
C ILE A 143 8.98 14.48 -8.29
N THR A 144 9.96 13.77 -7.69
CA THR A 144 10.46 12.51 -8.26
C THR A 144 9.38 11.45 -8.39
N LYS A 145 8.44 11.36 -7.42
CA LYS A 145 7.29 10.44 -7.50
C LYS A 145 6.28 10.86 -8.57
N ALA A 146 6.07 12.15 -8.76
CA ALA A 146 5.19 12.64 -9.81
C ALA A 146 5.75 12.31 -11.20
N PHE A 147 7.04 12.55 -11.42
CA PHE A 147 7.72 12.16 -12.68
C PHE A 147 7.60 10.64 -12.91
N GLU A 148 7.86 9.82 -11.88
CA GLU A 148 7.70 8.37 -11.98
C GLU A 148 6.30 7.99 -12.47
N GLN A 149 5.24 8.49 -11.81
CA GLN A 149 3.87 8.11 -12.12
C GLN A 149 3.43 8.60 -13.51
N VAL A 150 3.73 9.86 -13.85
CA VAL A 150 3.34 10.44 -15.15
C VAL A 150 3.99 9.68 -16.29
N PHE A 151 5.31 9.49 -16.24
CA PHE A 151 6.02 8.80 -17.33
C PHE A 151 5.72 7.31 -17.37
N MET A 152 5.53 6.65 -16.21
CA MET A 152 5.12 5.25 -16.14
C MET A 152 3.76 5.03 -16.81
N ILE A 153 2.74 5.80 -16.42
CA ILE A 153 1.38 5.62 -16.92
C ILE A 153 1.30 5.96 -18.40
N SER A 154 1.84 7.13 -18.82
CA SER A 154 1.77 7.56 -20.23
C SER A 154 2.55 6.62 -21.16
N SER A 155 3.77 6.20 -20.77
CA SER A 155 4.56 5.27 -21.59
C SER A 155 3.91 3.89 -21.66
N ALA A 156 3.37 3.38 -20.55
CA ALA A 156 2.67 2.10 -20.56
C ALA A 156 1.46 2.13 -21.49
N ILE A 157 0.63 3.18 -21.43
CA ILE A 157 -0.52 3.34 -22.33
C ILE A 157 -0.07 3.35 -23.80
N ILE A 158 0.90 4.19 -24.13
CA ILE A 158 1.41 4.33 -25.51
C ILE A 158 1.95 2.98 -26.01
N LEU A 159 2.81 2.32 -25.23
CA LEU A 159 3.43 1.08 -25.65
C LEU A 159 2.45 -0.08 -25.77
N ILE A 160 1.44 -0.17 -24.89
CA ILE A 160 0.37 -1.16 -25.00
C ILE A 160 -0.44 -0.93 -26.27
N LEU A 161 -0.82 0.32 -26.58
CA LEU A 161 -1.61 0.67 -27.76
C LEU A 161 -0.82 0.47 -29.08
N VAL A 162 0.51 0.62 -29.06
CA VAL A 162 1.40 0.33 -30.21
C VAL A 162 1.60 -1.19 -30.42
N GLY A 163 1.11 -2.04 -29.50
CA GLY A 163 1.12 -3.50 -29.65
C GLY A 163 2.20 -4.24 -28.86
N PHE A 164 2.89 -3.58 -27.93
CA PHE A 164 3.85 -4.26 -27.02
C PHE A 164 3.17 -5.02 -25.88
N TYR A 165 1.85 -4.95 -25.75
CA TYR A 165 1.06 -5.66 -24.75
C TYR A 165 1.68 -5.58 -23.33
N VAL A 166 1.85 -6.72 -22.65
CA VAL A 166 2.40 -6.79 -21.28
C VAL A 166 3.83 -6.25 -21.20
N ALA A 167 4.65 -6.52 -22.22
CA ALA A 167 6.01 -5.97 -22.30
C ALA A 167 6.00 -4.44 -22.29
N GLY A 168 5.02 -3.82 -22.97
CA GLY A 168 4.84 -2.36 -22.99
C GLY A 168 4.53 -1.80 -21.60
N ALA A 169 3.74 -2.47 -20.79
CA ALA A 169 3.47 -2.07 -19.40
C ALA A 169 4.75 -2.10 -18.54
N VAL A 170 5.57 -3.16 -18.68
CA VAL A 170 6.82 -3.30 -17.91
C VAL A 170 7.86 -2.28 -18.38
N ILE A 171 8.04 -2.08 -19.69
CA ILE A 171 8.92 -1.04 -20.24
C ILE A 171 8.46 0.35 -19.79
N GLY A 172 7.16 0.63 -19.81
CA GLY A 172 6.60 1.88 -19.31
C GLY A 172 6.98 2.13 -17.84
N THR A 173 6.99 1.09 -17.03
CA THR A 173 7.46 1.18 -15.63
C THR A 173 8.96 1.50 -15.57
N ALA A 174 9.79 0.89 -16.41
CA ALA A 174 11.22 1.20 -16.50
C ALA A 174 11.47 2.66 -16.90
N ILE A 175 10.73 3.16 -17.89
CA ILE A 175 10.77 4.57 -18.31
C ILE A 175 10.39 5.49 -17.15
N GLY A 176 9.33 5.16 -16.39
CA GLY A 176 8.93 5.93 -15.21
C GLY A 176 10.06 6.05 -14.19
N PHE A 177 10.73 4.95 -13.85
CA PHE A 177 11.87 4.96 -12.93
C PHE A 177 13.09 5.69 -13.51
N LEU A 178 13.36 5.58 -14.81
CA LEU A 178 14.41 6.32 -15.48
C LEU A 178 14.20 7.83 -15.34
N PHE A 179 13.01 8.35 -15.71
CA PHE A 179 12.71 9.77 -15.58
C PHE A 179 12.69 10.25 -14.14
N SER A 180 12.26 9.40 -13.21
CA SER A 180 12.36 9.66 -11.78
C SER A 180 13.82 9.75 -11.31
N ALA A 181 14.72 8.90 -11.81
CA ALA A 181 16.15 8.95 -11.51
C ALA A 181 16.81 10.21 -12.08
N LEU A 182 16.47 10.58 -13.31
CA LEU A 182 16.94 11.81 -13.94
C LEU A 182 16.46 13.05 -13.18
N ALA A 183 15.18 13.10 -12.80
CA ALA A 183 14.64 14.17 -11.98
C ALA A 183 15.32 14.23 -10.60
N GLY A 184 15.52 13.08 -9.95
CA GLY A 184 16.24 12.96 -8.68
C GLY A 184 17.68 13.47 -8.77
N TYR A 185 18.41 13.08 -9.79
CA TYR A 185 19.77 13.55 -10.04
C TYR A 185 19.82 15.08 -10.32
N TYR A 186 18.89 15.59 -11.13
CA TYR A 186 18.80 17.02 -11.42
C TYR A 186 18.53 17.85 -10.17
N LEU A 187 17.55 17.44 -9.35
CA LEU A 187 17.22 18.10 -8.09
C LEU A 187 18.36 17.99 -7.09
N TYR A 188 19.04 16.85 -7.03
CA TYR A 188 20.23 16.67 -6.21
C TYR A 188 21.32 17.67 -6.63
N ARG A 189 21.66 17.74 -7.91
CA ARG A 189 22.70 18.66 -8.41
C ARG A 189 22.39 20.13 -8.13
N ARG A 190 21.13 20.55 -8.26
CA ARG A 190 20.71 21.95 -8.00
C ARG A 190 20.64 22.31 -6.52
N GLY A 191 20.30 21.36 -5.67
CA GLY A 191 20.15 21.55 -4.23
C GLY A 191 21.36 21.07 -3.43
N LEU A 192 21.21 19.87 -2.85
CA LEU A 192 22.22 19.27 -1.96
C LEU A 192 23.58 19.09 -2.64
N GLY A 193 23.63 18.73 -3.92
CA GLY A 193 24.87 18.55 -4.65
C GLY A 193 25.62 19.86 -4.89
N LYS A 194 24.91 21.01 -5.01
CA LYS A 194 25.54 22.33 -5.08
C LYS A 194 26.17 22.70 -3.73
N ARG A 195 25.48 22.42 -2.61
CA ARG A 195 25.99 22.61 -1.25
C ARG A 195 27.26 21.77 -0.99
N LEU A 196 27.30 20.53 -1.53
CA LEU A 196 28.40 19.60 -1.31
C LEU A 196 29.51 19.68 -2.40
N LYS A 197 29.45 20.65 -3.35
CA LYS A 197 30.33 20.69 -4.51
C LYS A 197 31.79 20.79 -4.12
N ASP A 198 32.12 21.70 -3.23
CA ASP A 198 33.50 22.03 -2.85
C ASP A 198 34.05 21.14 -1.73
N VAL A 199 33.22 20.24 -1.19
CA VAL A 199 33.64 19.28 -0.16
C VAL A 199 34.50 18.20 -0.82
N LYS A 200 35.74 18.06 -0.38
CA LYS A 200 36.65 16.99 -0.83
C LYS A 200 36.34 15.71 -0.05
N LEU A 201 36.33 14.60 -0.74
CA LEU A 201 36.24 13.27 -0.10
C LEU A 201 37.66 12.77 0.16
N SER A 202 38.01 12.59 1.44
CA SER A 202 39.34 12.14 1.87
C SER A 202 39.36 10.69 2.37
N PHE A 203 38.27 9.94 2.17
CA PHE A 203 38.09 8.59 2.68
C PHE A 203 38.99 7.57 1.97
N THR A 204 39.70 6.79 2.77
CA THR A 204 40.39 5.59 2.30
C THR A 204 39.39 4.46 2.05
N LEU A 205 39.76 3.49 1.22
CA LEU A 205 38.90 2.32 0.94
C LEU A 205 38.48 1.60 2.23
N LYS A 206 39.34 1.52 3.24
CA LYS A 206 39.05 0.89 4.53
C LYS A 206 37.95 1.65 5.30
N GLN A 207 37.98 2.97 5.28
CA GLN A 207 36.95 3.83 5.90
C GLN A 207 35.63 3.73 5.15
N GLU A 208 35.67 3.71 3.82
CA GLU A 208 34.47 3.54 2.99
C GLU A 208 33.79 2.17 3.25
N LEU A 209 34.58 1.08 3.35
CA LEU A 209 34.07 -0.24 3.71
C LEU A 209 33.49 -0.29 5.13
N SER A 210 34.10 0.42 6.08
CA SER A 210 33.57 0.54 7.43
C SER A 210 32.21 1.26 7.43
N LEU A 211 32.08 2.36 6.70
CA LEU A 211 30.82 3.07 6.53
C LEU A 211 29.77 2.20 5.84
N ALA A 212 30.15 1.49 4.78
CA ALA A 212 29.27 0.55 4.09
C ALA A 212 28.70 -0.52 5.05
N LYS A 213 29.57 -1.08 5.93
CA LYS A 213 29.15 -2.03 6.97
C LYS A 213 28.13 -1.43 7.93
N VAL A 214 28.31 -0.20 8.38
CA VAL A 214 27.37 0.50 9.27
C VAL A 214 26.00 0.68 8.58
N LEU A 215 26.02 1.13 7.33
CA LEU A 215 24.80 1.33 6.54
C LEU A 215 24.04 0.01 6.33
N ILE A 216 24.74 -1.07 5.96
CA ILE A 216 24.15 -2.38 5.72
C ILE A 216 23.56 -2.97 7.02
N ILE A 217 24.29 -2.90 8.14
CA ILE A 217 23.79 -3.41 9.43
C ILE A 217 22.49 -2.71 9.84
N PHE A 218 22.42 -1.39 9.64
CA PHE A 218 21.19 -0.65 9.93
C PHE A 218 20.05 -0.98 8.94
N ALA A 219 20.39 -1.17 7.67
CA ALA A 219 19.43 -1.42 6.60
C ALA A 219 18.84 -2.84 6.64
N LEU A 220 19.55 -3.83 7.16
CA LEU A 220 19.15 -5.24 7.13
C LEU A 220 17.79 -5.54 7.81
N PRO A 221 17.50 -5.06 9.03
CA PRO A 221 16.17 -5.25 9.64
C PRO A 221 15.04 -4.60 8.83
N VAL A 222 15.30 -3.42 8.23
CA VAL A 222 14.34 -2.73 7.37
C VAL A 222 14.08 -3.54 6.10
N LEU A 223 15.13 -4.12 5.50
CA LEU A 223 15.04 -5.01 4.35
C LEU A 223 14.17 -6.23 4.67
N VAL A 224 14.45 -6.92 5.78
CA VAL A 224 13.72 -8.14 6.17
C VAL A 224 12.23 -7.85 6.39
N THR A 225 11.91 -6.78 7.11
CA THR A 225 10.52 -6.37 7.33
C THR A 225 9.83 -6.01 6.02
N GLY A 226 10.48 -5.21 5.17
CA GLY A 226 9.93 -4.81 3.88
C GLY A 226 9.75 -5.98 2.91
N LEU A 227 10.66 -6.96 2.92
CA LEU A 227 10.51 -8.19 2.13
C LEU A 227 9.31 -9.02 2.63
N ALA A 228 9.15 -9.19 3.94
CA ALA A 228 8.03 -9.93 4.50
C ALA A 228 6.69 -9.24 4.19
N GLU A 229 6.62 -7.91 4.25
CA GLU A 229 5.45 -7.15 3.83
C GLU A 229 5.16 -7.32 2.34
N THR A 230 6.17 -7.17 1.48
CA THR A 230 6.02 -7.34 0.03
C THR A 230 5.62 -8.77 -0.33
N ALA A 231 6.21 -9.77 0.31
CA ALA A 231 5.86 -11.18 0.10
C ALA A 231 4.38 -11.41 0.43
N LEU A 232 3.96 -11.00 1.62
CA LEU A 232 2.60 -11.26 2.10
C LEU A 232 1.54 -10.47 1.32
N PHE A 233 1.83 -9.19 1.00
CA PHE A 233 0.86 -8.33 0.35
C PHE A 233 0.82 -8.50 -1.18
N ASP A 234 1.97 -8.66 -1.83
CA ASP A 234 2.04 -8.56 -3.29
C ASP A 234 2.42 -9.87 -3.98
N ALA A 235 3.25 -10.73 -3.35
CA ALA A 235 3.89 -11.81 -4.08
C ALA A 235 3.23 -13.17 -3.89
N ILE A 236 3.00 -13.62 -2.65
CA ILE A 236 2.60 -15.00 -2.35
C ILE A 236 1.33 -15.38 -3.12
N GLY A 237 0.26 -14.62 -2.95
CA GLY A 237 -1.01 -14.90 -3.63
C GLY A 237 -0.85 -14.93 -5.15
N ASN A 238 -0.15 -13.93 -5.74
CA ASN A 238 0.05 -13.86 -7.18
C ASN A 238 0.94 -15.01 -7.70
N PHE A 239 2.02 -15.37 -7.00
CA PHE A 239 2.94 -16.43 -7.45
C PHE A 239 2.30 -17.82 -7.35
N ILE A 240 1.57 -18.09 -6.26
CA ILE A 240 0.92 -19.39 -6.09
C ILE A 240 -0.28 -19.53 -7.03
N VAL A 241 -1.10 -18.49 -7.18
CA VAL A 241 -2.16 -18.47 -8.20
C VAL A 241 -1.56 -18.61 -9.60
N GLY A 242 -0.47 -17.89 -9.89
CA GLY A 242 0.23 -17.98 -11.16
C GLY A 242 0.82 -19.36 -11.45
N ARG A 243 1.21 -20.12 -10.42
CA ARG A 243 1.72 -21.50 -10.53
C ARG A 243 0.64 -22.50 -10.90
N TYR A 244 -0.52 -22.42 -10.25
CA TYR A 244 -1.55 -23.48 -10.34
C TYR A 244 -2.71 -23.13 -11.27
N LEU A 245 -2.96 -21.87 -11.58
CA LEU A 245 -4.14 -21.44 -12.31
C LEU A 245 -3.80 -20.75 -13.64
N ALA A 246 -4.79 -20.63 -14.52
CA ALA A 246 -4.65 -19.93 -15.79
C ALA A 246 -4.36 -18.43 -15.61
N SER A 247 -3.71 -17.80 -16.61
CA SER A 247 -3.36 -16.38 -16.60
C SER A 247 -4.57 -15.46 -16.39
N GLU A 248 -5.75 -15.84 -16.90
CA GLU A 248 -6.99 -15.10 -16.71
C GLU A 248 -7.43 -15.07 -15.24
N GLN A 249 -7.38 -16.23 -14.55
CA GLN A 249 -7.73 -16.32 -13.13
C GLN A 249 -6.78 -15.51 -12.26
N LEU A 250 -5.49 -15.51 -12.61
CA LEU A 250 -4.52 -14.61 -11.99
C LEU A 250 -4.86 -13.13 -12.23
N GLY A 251 -5.36 -12.79 -13.42
CA GLY A 251 -5.87 -11.46 -13.75
C GLY A 251 -7.06 -11.06 -12.87
N PHE A 252 -8.01 -11.98 -12.63
CA PHE A 252 -9.14 -11.73 -11.74
C PHE A 252 -8.72 -11.50 -10.30
N TYR A 253 -7.78 -12.30 -9.77
CA TYR A 253 -7.20 -12.12 -8.45
C TYR A 253 -6.43 -10.81 -8.33
N GLY A 254 -5.58 -10.51 -9.33
CA GLY A 254 -4.80 -9.29 -9.42
C GLY A 254 -5.66 -8.01 -9.54
N ALA A 255 -6.87 -8.12 -10.11
CA ALA A 255 -7.84 -7.03 -10.18
C ALA A 255 -8.57 -6.81 -8.83
N ALA A 256 -8.88 -7.87 -8.10
CA ALA A 256 -9.53 -7.80 -6.79
C ALA A 256 -8.61 -7.21 -5.70
N THR A 257 -7.33 -7.57 -5.72
CA THR A 257 -6.37 -7.23 -4.67
C THR A 257 -6.19 -5.72 -4.43
N PRO A 258 -6.00 -4.85 -5.44
CA PRO A 258 -5.87 -3.40 -5.21
C PRO A 258 -7.11 -2.78 -4.59
N VAL A 259 -8.29 -3.24 -5.01
CA VAL A 259 -9.57 -2.75 -4.47
C VAL A 259 -9.71 -3.11 -2.99
N ALA A 260 -9.43 -4.37 -2.63
CA ALA A 260 -9.46 -4.83 -1.25
C ALA A 260 -8.56 -4.00 -0.33
N ARG A 261 -7.42 -3.49 -0.84
CA ARG A 261 -6.40 -2.76 -0.07
C ARG A 261 -6.67 -1.28 0.14
N LEU A 262 -7.73 -0.71 -0.41
CA LEU A 262 -8.06 0.72 -0.22
C LEU A 262 -8.12 1.13 1.25
N PRO A 263 -8.70 0.34 2.18
CA PRO A 263 -8.74 0.69 3.60
C PRO A 263 -7.36 0.85 4.27
N LEU A 264 -6.31 0.21 3.74
CA LEU A 264 -4.95 0.33 4.29
C LEU A 264 -4.41 1.77 4.25
N ILE A 265 -4.89 2.62 3.35
CA ILE A 265 -4.48 4.03 3.26
C ILE A 265 -4.81 4.76 4.57
N ILE A 266 -5.94 4.43 5.17
CA ILE A 266 -6.41 5.04 6.42
C ILE A 266 -5.60 4.53 7.60
N SER A 267 -5.40 3.20 7.69
CA SER A 267 -4.63 2.63 8.78
C SER A 267 -3.18 3.12 8.83
N MET A 268 -2.55 3.34 7.67
CA MET A 268 -1.20 3.91 7.62
C MET A 268 -1.14 5.36 8.12
N SER A 269 -2.20 6.15 7.89
CA SER A 269 -2.28 7.51 8.42
C SER A 269 -2.38 7.50 9.95
N VAL A 270 -3.17 6.60 10.51
CA VAL A 270 -3.27 6.42 11.98
C VAL A 270 -1.96 5.85 12.53
N ALA A 271 -1.37 4.86 11.88
CA ALA A 271 -0.12 4.23 12.28
C ALA A 271 1.04 5.23 12.40
N THR A 272 1.17 6.17 11.43
CA THR A 272 2.20 7.22 11.48
C THR A 272 2.02 8.21 12.62
N ALA A 273 0.80 8.44 13.07
CA ALA A 273 0.50 9.34 14.18
C ALA A 273 0.64 8.64 15.55
N VAL A 274 0.26 7.37 15.64
CA VAL A 274 0.25 6.64 16.92
C VAL A 274 1.64 6.23 17.38
N LEU A 275 2.57 6.00 16.45
CA LEU A 275 3.94 5.61 16.79
C LEU A 275 4.64 6.64 17.70
N PRO A 276 4.75 7.94 17.32
CA PRO A 276 5.37 8.94 18.20
C PRO A 276 4.55 9.19 19.46
N ALA A 277 3.20 9.16 19.38
CA ALA A 277 2.34 9.37 20.54
C ALA A 277 2.53 8.30 21.62
N THR A 278 2.64 7.03 21.21
CA THR A 278 2.91 5.93 22.17
C THR A 278 4.33 5.97 22.72
N ALA A 279 5.31 6.36 21.91
CA ALA A 279 6.69 6.56 22.37
C ALA A 279 6.80 7.69 23.40
N GLU A 280 6.12 8.81 23.19
CA GLU A 280 6.03 9.93 24.12
C GLU A 280 5.39 9.51 25.45
N ALA A 281 4.22 8.84 25.40
CA ALA A 281 3.52 8.37 26.60
C ALA A 281 4.38 7.39 27.41
N MET A 282 5.16 6.54 26.75
CA MET A 282 6.14 5.65 27.38
C MET A 282 7.29 6.42 28.03
N GLY A 283 7.85 7.41 27.35
CA GLY A 283 8.92 8.27 27.87
C GLY A 283 8.47 9.02 29.12
N LEU A 284 7.25 9.55 29.13
CA LEU A 284 6.63 10.24 30.27
C LEU A 284 6.14 9.29 31.36
N LYS A 285 6.22 7.96 31.18
CA LYS A 285 5.69 6.92 32.07
C LYS A 285 4.20 7.14 32.42
N ASN A 286 3.44 7.78 31.53
CA ASN A 286 2.02 8.09 31.75
C ASN A 286 1.11 7.00 31.16
N ARG A 287 0.78 6.01 31.99
CA ARG A 287 -0.07 4.87 31.60
C ARG A 287 -1.48 5.27 31.18
N HIS A 288 -2.05 6.33 31.78
CA HIS A 288 -3.40 6.78 31.42
C HIS A 288 -3.45 7.35 29.99
N VAL A 289 -2.46 8.17 29.63
CA VAL A 289 -2.32 8.72 28.28
C VAL A 289 -2.05 7.60 27.28
N LEU A 290 -1.17 6.64 27.61
CA LEU A 290 -0.89 5.48 26.77
C LEU A 290 -2.16 4.66 26.49
N LYS A 291 -2.96 4.36 27.53
CA LYS A 291 -4.25 3.66 27.40
C LYS A 291 -5.19 4.42 26.47
N GLY A 292 -5.25 5.75 26.59
CA GLY A 292 -6.04 6.62 25.72
C GLY A 292 -5.61 6.50 24.26
N TYR A 293 -4.32 6.63 23.97
CA TYR A 293 -3.81 6.52 22.59
C TYR A 293 -4.06 5.15 21.96
N VAL A 294 -3.84 4.07 22.70
CA VAL A 294 -4.09 2.70 22.22
C VAL A 294 -5.57 2.50 21.90
N ASN A 295 -6.49 2.79 22.83
CA ASN A 295 -7.92 2.58 22.64
C ASN A 295 -8.49 3.47 21.52
N GLN A 296 -8.10 4.76 21.47
CA GLN A 296 -8.53 5.68 20.42
C GLN A 296 -8.04 5.23 19.04
N SER A 297 -6.81 4.72 18.93
CA SER A 297 -6.28 4.27 17.65
C SER A 297 -7.06 3.08 17.08
N TYR A 298 -7.33 2.07 17.90
CA TYR A 298 -8.17 0.94 17.46
C TYR A 298 -9.60 1.39 17.14
N ARG A 299 -10.15 2.31 17.94
CA ARG A 299 -11.48 2.86 17.71
C ARG A 299 -11.56 3.62 16.38
N TYR A 300 -10.67 4.58 16.12
CA TYR A 300 -10.69 5.39 14.90
C TYR A 300 -10.48 4.56 13.63
N VAL A 301 -9.56 3.59 13.67
CA VAL A 301 -9.37 2.69 12.53
C VAL A 301 -10.61 1.85 12.30
N SER A 302 -11.17 1.24 13.34
CA SER A 302 -12.38 0.42 13.20
C SER A 302 -13.58 1.22 12.71
N LEU A 303 -13.74 2.45 13.20
CA LEU A 303 -14.85 3.34 12.85
C LEU A 303 -14.90 3.66 11.35
N VAL A 304 -13.75 3.76 10.69
CA VAL A 304 -13.68 4.09 9.26
C VAL A 304 -13.49 2.86 8.38
N VAL A 305 -12.60 1.95 8.78
CA VAL A 305 -12.23 0.80 7.94
C VAL A 305 -13.33 -0.26 7.88
N LEU A 306 -14.02 -0.50 8.99
CA LEU A 306 -15.03 -1.56 9.06
C LEU A 306 -16.21 -1.31 8.11
N PRO A 307 -16.85 -0.13 8.06
CA PRO A 307 -17.89 0.14 7.06
C PRO A 307 -17.35 0.09 5.62
N MET A 308 -16.08 0.50 5.37
CA MET A 308 -15.46 0.35 4.05
C MET A 308 -15.34 -1.12 3.63
N CYS A 309 -14.87 -1.99 4.54
CA CYS A 309 -14.75 -3.42 4.26
C CYS A 309 -16.11 -4.08 4.06
N VAL A 310 -17.12 -3.74 4.87
CA VAL A 310 -18.49 -4.24 4.72
C VAL A 310 -19.10 -3.77 3.40
N GLY A 311 -18.93 -2.51 3.04
CA GLY A 311 -19.39 -1.97 1.76
C GLY A 311 -18.73 -2.66 0.56
N THR A 312 -17.40 -2.89 0.63
CA THR A 312 -16.66 -3.63 -0.40
C THR A 312 -17.11 -5.09 -0.49
N PHE A 313 -17.39 -5.74 0.64
CA PHE A 313 -17.91 -7.11 0.70
C PHE A 313 -19.26 -7.21 0.01
N VAL A 314 -20.21 -6.34 0.36
CA VAL A 314 -21.59 -6.38 -0.20
C VAL A 314 -21.59 -6.02 -1.68
N PHE A 315 -20.84 -4.99 -2.06
CA PHE A 315 -20.84 -4.50 -3.45
C PHE A 315 -19.62 -4.98 -4.27
N ALA A 316 -19.02 -6.12 -3.93
CA ALA A 316 -17.84 -6.62 -4.65
C ALA A 316 -18.08 -6.76 -6.16
N THR A 317 -19.18 -7.36 -6.58
CA THR A 317 -19.53 -7.54 -8.01
C THR A 317 -19.78 -6.21 -8.72
N PRO A 318 -20.63 -5.28 -8.21
CA PRO A 318 -20.78 -3.95 -8.77
C PRO A 318 -19.48 -3.16 -8.88
N ILE A 319 -18.62 -3.23 -7.85
CA ILE A 319 -17.32 -2.54 -7.84
C ILE A 319 -16.42 -3.08 -8.96
N MET A 320 -16.30 -4.39 -9.10
CA MET A 320 -15.51 -4.99 -10.18
C MET A 320 -16.04 -4.57 -11.55
N LYS A 321 -17.35 -4.54 -11.74
CA LYS A 321 -17.96 -4.12 -13.00
C LYS A 321 -17.84 -2.62 -13.28
N LEU A 322 -17.76 -1.80 -12.24
CA LEU A 322 -17.56 -0.35 -12.36
C LEU A 322 -16.13 -0.01 -12.79
N LEU A 323 -15.15 -0.70 -12.23
CA LEU A 323 -13.74 -0.40 -12.43
C LEU A 323 -13.16 -1.04 -13.70
N TYR A 324 -13.70 -2.20 -14.10
CA TYR A 324 -13.17 -2.96 -15.22
C TYR A 324 -14.20 -3.08 -16.35
N VAL A 325 -13.81 -2.67 -17.56
CA VAL A 325 -14.67 -2.69 -18.76
C VAL A 325 -15.01 -4.12 -19.15
N ASN A 326 -14.03 -5.03 -19.09
CA ASN A 326 -14.25 -6.44 -19.39
C ASN A 326 -15.03 -7.12 -18.26
N SER A 327 -16.23 -7.61 -18.59
CA SER A 327 -17.12 -8.26 -17.62
C SER A 327 -16.54 -9.55 -17.00
N ALA A 328 -15.54 -10.18 -17.61
CA ALA A 328 -14.87 -11.36 -17.07
C ALA A 328 -14.20 -11.07 -15.71
N TYR A 329 -13.80 -9.83 -15.42
CA TYR A 329 -13.26 -9.46 -14.11
C TYR A 329 -14.25 -9.63 -12.95
N MET A 330 -15.56 -9.72 -13.21
CA MET A 330 -16.55 -10.05 -12.18
C MET A 330 -16.29 -11.42 -11.52
N ASN A 331 -15.61 -12.35 -12.20
CA ASN A 331 -15.18 -13.61 -11.61
C ASN A 331 -14.19 -13.42 -10.43
N GLY A 332 -13.58 -12.25 -10.30
CA GLY A 332 -12.77 -11.85 -9.14
C GLY A 332 -13.58 -11.36 -7.93
N ALA A 333 -14.91 -11.20 -8.05
CA ALA A 333 -15.73 -10.62 -6.99
C ALA A 333 -15.73 -11.45 -5.70
N ALA A 334 -15.78 -12.78 -5.80
CA ALA A 334 -15.72 -13.68 -4.64
C ALA A 334 -14.37 -13.56 -3.90
N ALA A 335 -13.26 -13.45 -4.65
CA ALA A 335 -11.96 -13.19 -4.05
C ALA A 335 -11.92 -11.81 -3.37
N LEU A 336 -12.51 -10.77 -3.99
CA LEU A 336 -12.61 -9.43 -3.41
C LEU A 336 -13.41 -9.44 -2.08
N GLN A 337 -14.52 -10.18 -2.03
CA GLN A 337 -15.31 -10.35 -0.80
C GLN A 337 -14.46 -10.90 0.34
N ILE A 338 -13.77 -12.00 0.11
CA ILE A 338 -12.94 -12.66 1.14
C ILE A 338 -11.77 -11.75 1.54
N LEU A 339 -11.07 -11.15 0.56
CA LEU A 339 -9.96 -10.24 0.81
C LEU A 339 -10.39 -8.99 1.59
N SER A 340 -11.63 -8.48 1.40
CA SER A 340 -12.10 -7.30 2.15
C SER A 340 -12.16 -7.56 3.65
N ILE A 341 -12.49 -8.79 4.07
CA ILE A 341 -12.43 -9.23 5.47
C ILE A 341 -10.97 -9.30 5.92
N GLY A 342 -10.09 -9.89 5.10
CA GLY A 342 -8.65 -9.95 5.39
C GLY A 342 -8.03 -8.57 5.58
N MET A 343 -8.43 -7.58 4.78
CA MET A 343 -7.91 -6.22 4.88
C MET A 343 -8.35 -5.49 6.15
N LEU A 344 -9.51 -5.83 6.72
CA LEU A 344 -9.88 -5.37 8.07
C LEU A 344 -8.82 -5.82 9.09
N PHE A 345 -8.45 -7.09 9.06
CA PHE A 345 -7.45 -7.65 9.97
C PHE A 345 -6.06 -7.03 9.76
N PHE A 346 -5.65 -6.85 8.50
CA PHE A 346 -4.39 -6.20 8.18
C PHE A 346 -4.33 -4.73 8.62
N THR A 347 -5.43 -3.99 8.55
CA THR A 347 -5.46 -2.61 9.01
C THR A 347 -5.24 -2.52 10.52
N ILE A 348 -5.83 -3.43 11.29
CA ILE A 348 -5.62 -3.53 12.73
C ILE A 348 -4.17 -3.98 13.04
N TYR A 349 -3.62 -4.95 12.28
CA TYR A 349 -2.22 -5.35 12.38
C TYR A 349 -1.28 -4.15 12.18
N THR A 350 -1.50 -3.32 11.15
CA THR A 350 -0.65 -2.16 10.84
C THR A 350 -0.59 -1.16 11.99
N VAL A 351 -1.73 -0.87 12.60
CA VAL A 351 -1.81 0.04 13.76
C VAL A 351 -1.14 -0.57 14.99
N SER A 352 -1.41 -1.86 15.27
CA SER A 352 -0.80 -2.59 16.38
C SER A 352 0.72 -2.66 16.25
N SER A 353 1.22 -2.87 15.02
CA SER A 353 2.64 -2.86 14.69
C SER A 353 3.29 -1.51 15.05
N SER A 354 2.64 -0.40 14.70
CA SER A 354 3.13 0.94 15.04
C SER A 354 3.10 1.23 16.54
N ILE A 355 2.06 0.76 17.25
CA ILE A 355 2.01 0.84 18.71
C ILE A 355 3.17 0.04 19.33
N ALA A 356 3.39 -1.20 18.89
CA ALA A 356 4.49 -2.05 19.39
C ALA A 356 5.87 -1.40 19.15
N GLN A 357 6.07 -0.77 17.99
CA GLN A 357 7.30 -0.02 17.69
C GLN A 357 7.45 1.20 18.62
N GLY A 358 6.38 1.95 18.87
CA GLY A 358 6.39 3.08 19.81
C GLY A 358 6.65 2.65 21.26
N LEU A 359 6.27 1.42 21.63
CA LEU A 359 6.61 0.79 22.91
C LEU A 359 8.07 0.27 22.99
N GLY A 360 8.89 0.52 21.96
CA GLY A 360 10.29 0.07 21.90
C GLY A 360 10.46 -1.42 21.59
N LYS A 361 9.46 -2.07 20.99
CA LYS A 361 9.48 -3.50 20.63
C LYS A 361 9.34 -3.74 19.11
N PRO A 362 10.21 -3.15 18.27
CA PRO A 362 10.09 -3.25 16.80
C PRO A 362 10.27 -4.67 16.25
N TYR A 363 10.91 -5.57 17.00
CA TYR A 363 11.07 -6.97 16.61
C TYR A 363 9.77 -7.77 16.65
N LEU A 364 8.79 -7.38 17.47
CA LEU A 364 7.53 -8.11 17.61
C LEU A 364 6.76 -8.17 16.28
N PRO A 365 6.45 -7.06 15.60
CA PRO A 365 5.76 -7.12 14.32
C PRO A 365 6.58 -7.86 13.26
N MET A 366 7.91 -7.75 13.26
CA MET A 366 8.78 -8.44 12.32
C MET A 366 8.65 -9.97 12.45
N VAL A 367 8.79 -10.51 13.66
CA VAL A 367 8.71 -11.97 13.90
C VAL A 367 7.32 -12.51 13.57
N ILE A 368 6.27 -11.79 13.97
CA ILE A 368 4.88 -12.19 13.68
C ILE A 368 4.61 -12.17 12.18
N LEU A 369 5.15 -11.19 11.46
CA LEU A 369 5.00 -11.09 10.01
C LEU A 369 5.71 -12.22 9.28
N ILE A 370 6.93 -12.60 9.71
CA ILE A 370 7.65 -13.76 9.15
C ILE A 370 6.85 -15.05 9.38
N ALA A 371 6.31 -15.26 10.58
CA ALA A 371 5.43 -16.40 10.85
C ALA A 371 4.18 -16.37 9.96
N GLY A 372 3.61 -15.17 9.72
CA GLY A 372 2.53 -14.96 8.77
C GLY A 372 2.89 -15.35 7.34
N VAL A 373 4.07 -14.97 6.85
CA VAL A 373 4.55 -15.36 5.50
C VAL A 373 4.60 -16.89 5.36
N ILE A 374 5.15 -17.59 6.35
CA ILE A 374 5.23 -19.06 6.34
C ILE A 374 3.82 -19.67 6.33
N LEU A 375 2.93 -19.15 7.16
CA LEU A 375 1.54 -19.60 7.22
C LEU A 375 0.80 -19.36 5.90
N ASP A 376 0.94 -18.17 5.30
CA ASP A 376 0.26 -17.82 4.05
C ASP A 376 0.75 -18.67 2.88
N VAL A 377 2.05 -18.92 2.76
CA VAL A 377 2.62 -19.83 1.76
C VAL A 377 2.04 -21.22 1.92
N THR A 378 2.05 -21.76 3.15
CA THR A 378 1.55 -23.12 3.43
C THR A 378 0.07 -23.26 3.11
N LEU A 379 -0.75 -22.32 3.59
CA LEU A 379 -2.19 -22.30 3.32
C LEU A 379 -2.50 -22.10 1.84
N SER A 380 -1.80 -21.17 1.18
CA SER A 380 -2.01 -20.93 -0.25
C SER A 380 -1.64 -22.12 -1.10
N MET A 381 -0.54 -22.83 -0.81
CA MET A 381 -0.16 -24.06 -1.52
C MET A 381 -1.22 -25.16 -1.40
N TYR A 382 -1.95 -25.21 -0.28
CA TYR A 382 -3.01 -26.18 -0.07
C TYR A 382 -4.36 -25.71 -0.63
N LEU A 383 -4.76 -24.45 -0.39
CA LEU A 383 -6.09 -23.96 -0.72
C LEU A 383 -6.25 -23.54 -2.19
N VAL A 384 -5.18 -23.06 -2.86
CA VAL A 384 -5.28 -22.60 -4.26
C VAL A 384 -5.59 -23.77 -5.22
N PRO A 385 -4.95 -24.94 -5.14
CA PRO A 385 -5.33 -26.06 -6.00
C PRO A 385 -6.77 -26.54 -5.80
N LEU A 386 -7.33 -26.39 -4.59
CA LEU A 386 -8.69 -26.86 -4.25
C LEU A 386 -9.78 -25.84 -4.60
N TYR A 387 -9.53 -24.57 -4.32
CA TYR A 387 -10.55 -23.52 -4.37
C TYR A 387 -10.19 -22.36 -5.33
N GLY A 388 -9.11 -22.49 -6.09
CA GLY A 388 -8.70 -21.46 -7.05
C GLY A 388 -8.36 -20.12 -6.38
N ILE A 389 -8.77 -19.02 -7.00
CA ILE A 389 -8.47 -17.65 -6.50
C ILE A 389 -9.15 -17.34 -5.15
N THR A 390 -10.27 -17.99 -4.85
CA THR A 390 -10.92 -17.85 -3.53
C THR A 390 -10.12 -18.55 -2.45
N GLY A 391 -9.41 -19.63 -2.78
CA GLY A 391 -8.45 -20.29 -1.91
C GLY A 391 -7.27 -19.39 -1.55
N ALA A 392 -6.72 -18.65 -2.51
CA ALA A 392 -5.68 -17.64 -2.25
C ALA A 392 -6.21 -16.52 -1.33
N ALA A 393 -7.40 -16.01 -1.61
CA ALA A 393 -8.04 -14.99 -0.79
C ALA A 393 -8.30 -15.47 0.65
N ALA A 394 -8.72 -16.72 0.81
CA ALA A 394 -8.95 -17.34 2.12
C ALA A 394 -7.64 -17.53 2.89
N ALA A 395 -6.56 -18.02 2.25
CA ALA A 395 -5.25 -18.17 2.85
C ALA A 395 -4.74 -16.84 3.42
N THR A 396 -4.75 -15.78 2.59
CA THR A 396 -4.34 -14.43 3.00
C THR A 396 -5.23 -13.90 4.13
N THR A 397 -6.54 -14.14 4.11
CA THR A 397 -7.47 -13.70 5.16
C THR A 397 -7.24 -14.41 6.48
N ILE A 398 -7.02 -15.73 6.48
CA ILE A 398 -6.70 -16.52 7.67
C ILE A 398 -5.35 -16.07 8.25
N THR A 399 -4.37 -15.86 7.40
CA THR A 399 -3.07 -15.32 7.80
C THR A 399 -3.21 -13.93 8.42
N ALA A 400 -4.00 -13.06 7.81
CA ALA A 400 -4.28 -11.73 8.34
C ALA A 400 -4.92 -11.79 9.73
N LEU A 401 -5.86 -12.69 9.95
CA LEU A 401 -6.46 -12.94 11.26
C LEU A 401 -5.43 -13.41 12.28
N PHE A 402 -4.55 -14.35 11.89
CA PHE A 402 -3.49 -14.87 12.76
C PHE A 402 -2.51 -13.77 13.19
N ILE A 403 -1.95 -13.01 12.23
CA ILE A 403 -0.98 -11.95 12.55
C ILE A 403 -1.63 -10.82 13.36
N MET A 404 -2.88 -10.44 13.04
CA MET A 404 -3.64 -9.46 13.80
C MET A 404 -3.85 -9.91 15.24
N SER A 405 -4.38 -11.10 15.45
CA SER A 405 -4.69 -11.61 16.78
C SER A 405 -3.44 -11.69 17.65
N THR A 406 -2.34 -12.17 17.06
CA THR A 406 -1.06 -12.33 17.76
C THR A 406 -0.46 -10.97 18.13
N ILE A 407 -0.44 -9.99 17.18
CA ILE A 407 0.15 -8.67 17.46
C ILE A 407 -0.69 -7.87 18.44
N VAL A 408 -2.03 -7.90 18.34
CA VAL A 408 -2.92 -7.22 19.27
C VAL A 408 -2.71 -7.77 20.67
N TRP A 409 -2.74 -9.10 20.85
CA TRP A 409 -2.51 -9.73 22.15
C TRP A 409 -1.17 -9.32 22.76
N LYS A 410 -0.07 -9.44 21.99
CA LYS A 410 1.27 -9.09 22.46
C LYS A 410 1.41 -7.60 22.76
N THR A 411 0.87 -6.73 21.91
CA THR A 411 0.93 -5.28 22.11
C THR A 411 0.17 -4.86 23.38
N LEU A 412 -1.02 -5.40 23.60
CA LEU A 412 -1.80 -5.11 24.80
C LEU A 412 -1.13 -5.64 26.08
N GLN A 413 -0.48 -6.80 26.00
CA GLN A 413 0.29 -7.37 27.09
C GLN A 413 1.49 -6.46 27.44
N VAL A 414 2.24 -5.99 26.43
CA VAL A 414 3.41 -5.11 26.63
C VAL A 414 2.98 -3.72 27.12
N ALA A 415 1.87 -3.18 26.60
CA ALA A 415 1.34 -1.88 27.00
C ALA A 415 0.67 -1.92 28.38
N ASP A 416 0.32 -3.10 28.90
CA ASP A 416 -0.50 -3.29 30.10
C ASP A 416 -1.83 -2.53 30.02
N VAL A 417 -2.50 -2.65 28.86
CA VAL A 417 -3.75 -1.94 28.54
C VAL A 417 -4.86 -2.94 28.26
N LYS A 418 -6.05 -2.68 28.83
CA LYS A 418 -7.27 -3.40 28.47
C LYS A 418 -8.05 -2.64 27.41
N LEU A 419 -8.48 -3.36 26.36
CA LEU A 419 -9.31 -2.79 25.29
C LEU A 419 -10.72 -2.46 25.79
N GLU A 420 -11.28 -1.36 25.29
CA GLU A 420 -12.67 -0.97 25.51
C GLU A 420 -13.57 -1.71 24.49
N TYR A 421 -13.79 -3.02 24.72
CA TYR A 421 -14.55 -3.88 23.78
C TYR A 421 -15.97 -3.39 23.49
N LYS A 422 -16.61 -2.70 24.45
CA LYS A 422 -17.98 -2.18 24.26
C LYS A 422 -18.07 -1.21 23.10
N ASP A 423 -17.09 -0.33 22.96
CA ASP A 423 -17.05 0.63 21.86
C ASP A 423 -16.83 -0.04 20.51
N LEU A 424 -15.90 -1.00 20.44
CA LEU A 424 -15.64 -1.76 19.24
C LEU A 424 -16.87 -2.61 18.84
N ALA A 425 -17.55 -3.24 19.80
CA ALA A 425 -18.76 -4.00 19.56
C ALA A 425 -19.88 -3.12 18.96
N ARG A 426 -20.05 -1.89 19.46
CA ARG A 426 -21.02 -0.92 18.92
C ARG A 426 -20.71 -0.55 17.46
N ILE A 427 -19.42 -0.34 17.14
CA ILE A 427 -18.98 -0.04 15.77
C ILE A 427 -19.25 -1.25 14.84
N VAL A 428 -18.94 -2.48 15.32
CA VAL A 428 -19.22 -3.71 14.56
C VAL A 428 -20.71 -3.87 14.31
N LEU A 429 -21.54 -3.64 15.32
CA LEU A 429 -23.00 -3.73 15.22
C LEU A 429 -23.54 -2.70 14.21
N ALA A 430 -23.08 -1.44 14.27
CA ALA A 430 -23.49 -0.40 13.34
C ALA A 430 -23.10 -0.73 11.88
N ALA A 431 -21.88 -1.25 11.66
CA ALA A 431 -21.44 -1.69 10.33
C ALA A 431 -22.22 -2.93 9.85
N GLY A 432 -22.59 -3.83 10.76
CA GLY A 432 -23.46 -4.97 10.45
C GLY A 432 -24.86 -4.54 10.02
N ILE A 433 -25.47 -3.59 10.73
CA ILE A 433 -26.77 -2.99 10.34
C ILE A 433 -26.66 -2.34 8.96
N MET A 434 -25.61 -1.55 8.72
CA MET A 434 -25.34 -0.97 7.40
C MET A 434 -25.26 -2.08 6.33
N GLY A 435 -24.49 -3.13 6.57
CA GLY A 435 -24.35 -4.25 5.64
C GLY A 435 -25.69 -4.93 5.34
N ALA A 436 -26.51 -5.17 6.36
CA ALA A 436 -27.83 -5.77 6.21
C ALA A 436 -28.76 -4.88 5.34
N VAL A 437 -28.75 -3.57 5.56
CA VAL A 437 -29.53 -2.62 4.74
C VAL A 437 -29.01 -2.60 3.29
N LEU A 438 -27.68 -2.61 3.09
CA LEU A 438 -27.08 -2.63 1.75
C LEU A 438 -27.40 -3.89 0.97
N LEU A 439 -27.58 -5.05 1.62
CA LEU A 439 -28.02 -6.29 1.00
C LEU A 439 -29.45 -6.22 0.43
N LEU A 440 -30.29 -5.34 0.95
CA LEU A 440 -31.64 -5.10 0.42
C LEU A 440 -31.64 -4.30 -0.88
N ILE A 441 -30.54 -3.64 -1.23
CA ILE A 441 -30.42 -2.88 -2.47
C ILE A 441 -30.23 -3.85 -3.64
N PRO A 442 -31.11 -3.86 -4.66
CA PRO A 442 -30.96 -4.74 -5.81
C PRO A 442 -29.69 -4.41 -6.59
N GLN A 443 -28.70 -5.30 -6.55
CA GLN A 443 -27.41 -5.10 -7.24
C GLN A 443 -27.57 -4.93 -8.76
N ASN A 444 -28.65 -5.46 -9.34
CA ASN A 444 -28.99 -5.32 -10.76
C ASN A 444 -29.11 -3.86 -11.22
N LEU A 445 -29.53 -2.94 -10.36
CA LEU A 445 -29.58 -1.51 -10.65
C LEU A 445 -28.19 -0.91 -10.93
N LEU A 446 -27.16 -1.47 -10.31
CA LEU A 446 -25.76 -1.06 -10.46
C LEU A 446 -25.02 -1.84 -11.56
N ILE A 447 -25.60 -2.98 -12.01
CA ILE A 447 -24.97 -3.92 -12.93
C ILE A 447 -25.50 -3.79 -14.37
N SER A 448 -26.55 -3.00 -14.63
CA SER A 448 -27.14 -2.86 -15.97
C SER A 448 -26.08 -2.68 -17.08
N SER A 449 -26.21 -3.44 -18.17
CA SER A 449 -25.26 -3.48 -19.29
C SER A 449 -25.53 -2.35 -20.28
N ALA A 450 -24.92 -1.17 -20.06
CA ALA A 450 -24.76 -0.22 -21.17
C ALA A 450 -23.54 -0.64 -21.98
N THR A 451 -23.78 -1.23 -23.16
CA THR A 451 -22.75 -1.39 -24.18
C THR A 451 -22.37 0.00 -24.69
N LEU A 452 -21.09 0.29 -24.77
CA LEU A 452 -20.56 1.52 -25.40
C LEU A 452 -20.74 1.42 -26.92
N THR A 453 -21.96 1.59 -27.40
CA THR A 453 -22.22 1.94 -28.79
C THR A 453 -22.32 3.46 -28.85
N HIS A 454 -21.87 4.09 -29.95
CA HIS A 454 -21.70 5.55 -30.12
C HIS A 454 -23.01 6.37 -30.06
N SER A 455 -23.99 5.99 -29.25
CA SER A 455 -25.25 6.67 -29.04
C SER A 455 -25.18 7.50 -27.77
N LEU A 456 -25.73 8.71 -27.79
CA LEU A 456 -25.85 9.63 -26.66
C LEU A 456 -26.53 8.94 -25.44
N ALA A 457 -27.50 8.05 -25.69
CA ALA A 457 -28.17 7.27 -24.68
C ALA A 457 -27.22 6.38 -23.87
N ASN A 458 -26.17 5.84 -24.49
CA ASN A 458 -25.18 5.00 -23.81
C ASN A 458 -24.18 5.80 -22.97
N TYR A 459 -23.85 7.03 -23.38
CA TYR A 459 -23.08 7.94 -22.51
C TYR A 459 -23.89 8.33 -21.27
N ILE A 460 -25.17 8.66 -21.43
CA ILE A 460 -26.06 8.96 -20.29
C ILE A 460 -26.18 7.74 -19.38
N ALA A 461 -26.35 6.54 -19.92
CA ALA A 461 -26.42 5.31 -19.14
C ALA A 461 -25.08 4.98 -18.43
N PHE A 462 -23.95 5.32 -19.02
CA PHE A 462 -22.64 5.19 -18.41
C PHE A 462 -22.50 6.13 -17.20
N PHE A 463 -22.75 7.41 -17.37
CA PHE A 463 -22.69 8.38 -16.28
C PHE A 463 -23.72 8.10 -15.18
N SER A 464 -24.92 7.64 -15.52
CA SER A 464 -25.95 7.31 -14.54
C SER A 464 -25.53 6.18 -13.59
N LYS A 465 -24.71 5.22 -14.04
CA LYS A 465 -24.18 4.15 -13.18
C LYS A 465 -23.21 4.67 -12.12
N TYR A 466 -22.25 5.50 -12.51
CA TYR A 466 -21.31 6.10 -11.56
C TYR A 466 -22.06 6.98 -10.57
N PHE A 467 -23.06 7.71 -11.03
CA PHE A 467 -23.91 8.53 -10.18
C PHE A 467 -24.75 7.68 -9.22
N ALA A 468 -25.38 6.60 -9.71
CA ALA A 468 -26.13 5.66 -8.87
C ALA A 468 -25.22 5.01 -7.82
N PHE A 469 -24.00 4.58 -8.21
CA PHE A 469 -23.03 4.03 -7.25
C PHE A 469 -22.61 5.06 -6.20
N LEU A 470 -22.38 6.31 -6.59
CA LEU A 470 -22.09 7.41 -5.67
C LEU A 470 -23.24 7.64 -4.69
N LEU A 471 -24.49 7.63 -5.17
CA LEU A 471 -25.67 7.76 -4.31
C LEU A 471 -25.74 6.60 -3.30
N VAL A 472 -25.47 5.38 -3.72
CA VAL A 472 -25.45 4.21 -2.84
C VAL A 472 -24.32 4.33 -1.80
N MET A 473 -23.14 4.84 -2.16
CA MET A 473 -22.07 5.11 -1.20
C MET A 473 -22.47 6.17 -0.16
N ILE A 474 -23.14 7.25 -0.60
CA ILE A 474 -23.67 8.28 0.30
C ILE A 474 -24.72 7.68 1.23
N LEU A 475 -25.64 6.88 0.68
CA LEU A 475 -26.67 6.19 1.46
C LEU A 475 -26.03 5.26 2.49
N ALA A 476 -25.01 4.48 2.11
CA ALA A 476 -24.26 3.63 3.03
C ALA A 476 -23.66 4.42 4.19
N ALA A 477 -23.04 5.56 3.89
CA ALA A 477 -22.47 6.45 4.91
C ALA A 477 -23.54 7.01 5.85
N ILE A 478 -24.69 7.41 5.32
CA ILE A 478 -25.83 7.89 6.11
C ILE A 478 -26.38 6.77 7.01
N VAL A 479 -26.65 5.58 6.45
CA VAL A 479 -27.16 4.43 7.20
C VAL A 479 -26.17 4.03 8.31
N TYR A 480 -24.90 4.00 8.00
CA TYR A 480 -23.85 3.72 9.00
C TYR A 480 -23.85 4.75 10.13
N MET A 481 -23.91 6.03 9.79
CA MET A 481 -23.92 7.11 10.79
C MET A 481 -25.17 7.04 11.68
N VAL A 482 -26.34 6.81 11.08
CA VAL A 482 -27.60 6.62 11.84
C VAL A 482 -27.51 5.39 12.73
N ALA A 483 -27.03 4.26 12.22
CA ALA A 483 -26.85 3.05 13.01
C ALA A 483 -25.87 3.28 14.17
N LEU A 484 -24.77 4.00 13.93
CA LEU A 484 -23.78 4.32 14.96
C LEU A 484 -24.38 5.19 16.08
N ILE A 485 -25.25 6.15 15.75
CA ILE A 485 -25.99 6.98 16.71
C ILE A 485 -26.95 6.11 17.51
N LEU A 486 -27.77 5.29 16.84
CA LEU A 486 -28.79 4.45 17.50
C LEU A 486 -28.19 3.43 18.47
N VAL A 487 -27.03 2.90 18.15
CA VAL A 487 -26.30 1.94 19.02
C VAL A 487 -25.52 2.65 20.13
N GLY A 488 -25.49 4.00 20.16
CA GLY A 488 -24.70 4.77 21.13
C GLY A 488 -23.20 4.62 20.91
N GLY A 489 -22.78 4.40 19.65
CA GLY A 489 -21.39 4.18 19.27
C GLY A 489 -20.62 5.49 19.05
N LEU A 490 -21.27 6.65 19.04
CA LEU A 490 -20.66 7.95 18.81
C LEU A 490 -20.20 8.58 20.13
N LYS A 491 -18.96 9.04 20.20
CA LYS A 491 -18.42 9.77 21.38
C LYS A 491 -18.18 11.25 21.05
N THR A 492 -18.21 12.08 22.08
CA THR A 492 -17.85 13.51 21.96
C THR A 492 -16.41 13.73 21.48
N SER A 493 -15.52 12.77 21.71
CA SER A 493 -14.16 12.77 21.13
C SER A 493 -14.14 12.69 19.61
N ASP A 494 -15.12 12.01 18.99
CA ASP A 494 -15.22 11.82 17.54
C ASP A 494 -15.69 13.13 16.87
N THR A 495 -16.68 13.80 17.48
CA THR A 495 -17.16 15.11 16.99
C THR A 495 -16.10 16.19 17.11
N ASN A 496 -15.31 16.18 18.18
CA ASN A 496 -14.17 17.08 18.35
C ASN A 496 -13.06 16.85 17.29
N ALA A 497 -12.80 15.59 16.92
CA ALA A 497 -11.86 15.27 15.84
C ALA A 497 -12.38 15.76 14.48
N LEU A 498 -13.68 15.58 14.18
CA LEU A 498 -14.32 16.09 12.97
C LEU A 498 -14.28 17.63 12.92
N ARG A 499 -14.51 18.32 14.04
CA ARG A 499 -14.43 19.79 14.14
C ARG A 499 -13.02 20.31 13.86
N LYS A 500 -11.98 19.64 14.33
CA LYS A 500 -10.58 19.98 13.99
C LYS A 500 -10.28 19.83 12.50
N LEU A 501 -10.89 18.84 11.83
CA LEU A 501 -10.77 18.65 10.39
C LEU A 501 -11.56 19.71 9.61
N SER A 502 -12.80 20.03 10.03
CA SER A 502 -13.63 21.04 9.37
C SER A 502 -12.99 22.43 9.36
N ASN A 503 -12.22 22.76 10.41
CA ASN A 503 -11.47 24.02 10.49
C ASN A 503 -10.41 24.20 9.38
N LYS A 504 -10.01 23.11 8.71
CA LYS A 504 -9.02 23.11 7.62
C LYS A 504 -9.66 23.10 6.21
N THR A 505 -10.98 23.00 6.10
CA THR A 505 -11.70 22.81 4.81
C THR A 505 -12.13 24.11 4.12
N GLY A 506 -11.76 25.30 4.63
CA GLY A 506 -12.05 26.58 3.99
C GLY A 506 -13.55 26.85 3.82
N PRO A 507 -14.06 27.04 2.57
CA PRO A 507 -15.45 27.47 2.34
C PRO A 507 -16.51 26.46 2.77
N LEU A 508 -16.17 25.20 2.96
CA LEU A 508 -17.10 24.15 3.43
C LEU A 508 -17.25 24.10 4.95
N LYS A 509 -16.43 24.85 5.71
CA LYS A 509 -16.41 24.85 7.18
C LYS A 509 -17.81 25.06 7.79
N GLY A 510 -18.54 26.09 7.34
CA GLY A 510 -19.84 26.43 7.93
C GLY A 510 -20.89 25.32 7.79
N LYS A 511 -20.96 24.67 6.62
CA LYS A 511 -21.88 23.53 6.41
C LYS A 511 -21.48 22.30 7.21
N LEU A 512 -20.19 22.02 7.30
CA LEU A 512 -19.67 20.91 8.10
C LEU A 512 -19.88 21.12 9.60
N GLU A 513 -19.71 22.35 10.10
CA GLU A 513 -19.99 22.67 11.51
C GLU A 513 -21.47 22.51 11.87
N GLN A 514 -22.40 22.84 10.98
CA GLN A 514 -23.83 22.58 11.20
C GLN A 514 -24.14 21.09 11.32
N ILE A 515 -23.54 20.27 10.43
CA ILE A 515 -23.69 18.81 10.48
C ILE A 515 -23.07 18.26 11.77
N ILE A 516 -21.86 18.71 12.13
CA ILE A 516 -21.16 18.25 13.35
C ILE A 516 -21.96 18.63 14.60
N SER A 517 -22.50 19.87 14.68
CA SER A 517 -23.30 20.30 15.82
C SER A 517 -24.64 19.55 15.93
N PHE A 518 -25.22 19.13 14.80
CA PHE A 518 -26.38 18.24 14.82
C PHE A 518 -26.02 16.84 15.36
N ILE A 519 -24.92 16.26 14.88
CA ILE A 519 -24.43 14.94 15.30
C ILE A 519 -24.03 14.95 16.79
N GLU A 520 -23.47 16.05 17.28
CA GLU A 520 -23.01 16.23 18.67
C GLU A 520 -24.14 16.13 19.69
N ARG A 521 -25.39 16.45 19.30
CA ARG A 521 -26.57 16.28 20.18
C ARG A 521 -26.85 14.82 20.54
N PHE A 522 -26.33 13.88 19.77
CA PHE A 522 -26.50 12.43 19.94
C PHE A 522 -25.21 11.73 20.40
N ALA A 523 -24.12 12.48 20.59
CA ALA A 523 -22.85 11.93 21.09
C ALA A 523 -22.87 11.80 22.61
N HIS A 524 -22.39 10.65 23.12
CA HIS A 524 -22.26 10.34 24.55
C HIS A 524 -20.85 10.56 25.07
#